data_6e236e6fe28b0e3af9c13bc7fd0a1044
#
_entry.id   6e236e6fe28b0e3af9c13bc7fd0a1044
#
_cell.length_a   1.000
_cell.length_b   1.000
_cell.length_c   1.000
_cell.angle_alpha   90.00
_cell.angle_beta   90.00
_cell.angle_gamma   90.00
#
_symmetry.space_group_name_H-M   'P 1'
#
loop_
_entity.id
_entity.type
_entity.pdbx_description
1 polymer ?
#
loop_
_entity_poly.entity_id
_entity_poly.type
_entity_poly.pdbx_seq_one_letter_code
_entity_poly.pdbx_strand_id
1 'polypeptide(L)'
;MQKTLAPAYEKETGVKVNYELTSVGSSPTRISTIIETGSGADITIIFLLYPFLYADKLMDVSDIAEEAGKQQGGWYDAAREAAVVNGKWRAIPHSNIGQLMNWRTDWFAEVGVKQFPDTWEELYEVGKKLKAKDHPFGFELGHGFGDNHGWLYPLLWSYGGAEVEPDGKTVVIDSDETARAVDFARKFFRDTMFEDVLGWTDPSNNKAWMAEQISCTNNAESILWFAKAHFPDIGKVTDQAQNPQGPKGRFHLLDCQSHAIFDFSPRKEEAHKFLRWLTAEQQLGGWFASADSYYQPFLHAYDNAPMWQVEPRNIPYREAMATAHLPGWPAPPDHRLAESVAKYVIVDMFAKACTGTATKDAIKSAEAQLKEIYRAV
;
A
#
# COMPACT_ATOMS: atom_id res chain seq x y z
N MET A 1 -3.54 -7.56 18.18
CA MET A 1 -2.32 -7.25 18.95
C MET A 1 -2.65 -6.93 20.41
N GLN A 2 -3.19 -5.77 20.74
CA GLN A 2 -3.37 -5.24 22.11
C GLN A 2 -4.19 -6.13 23.05
N LYS A 3 -5.29 -6.74 22.56
CA LYS A 3 -6.23 -7.51 23.42
C LYS A 3 -5.87 -8.98 23.54
N THR A 4 -5.00 -9.50 22.71
CA THR A 4 -4.70 -10.94 22.64
C THR A 4 -3.21 -11.25 22.70
N LEU A 5 -2.42 -10.81 21.74
CA LEU A 5 -1.02 -11.18 21.61
C LEU A 5 -0.12 -10.55 22.68
N ALA A 6 -0.25 -9.26 22.98
CA ALA A 6 0.53 -8.63 24.03
C ALA A 6 0.26 -9.26 25.43
N PRO A 7 -1.00 -9.47 25.85
CA PRO A 7 -1.27 -10.19 27.08
C PRO A 7 -0.82 -11.66 27.10
N ALA A 8 -0.83 -12.35 25.95
CA ALA A 8 -0.34 -13.73 25.84
C ALA A 8 1.17 -13.79 26.07
N TYR A 9 1.93 -12.89 25.45
CA TYR A 9 3.38 -12.80 25.66
C TYR A 9 3.74 -12.46 27.11
N GLU A 10 3.03 -11.51 27.73
CA GLU A 10 3.24 -11.16 29.14
C GLU A 10 2.97 -12.35 30.07
N LYS A 11 1.90 -13.11 29.80
CA LYS A 11 1.58 -14.32 30.57
C LYS A 11 2.64 -15.40 30.44
N GLU A 12 3.23 -15.56 29.26
CA GLU A 12 4.22 -16.60 28.96
C GLU A 12 5.62 -16.25 29.50
N THR A 13 6.01 -14.97 29.39
CA THR A 13 7.40 -14.53 29.62
C THR A 13 7.57 -13.64 30.85
N GLY A 14 6.50 -13.08 31.38
CA GLY A 14 6.54 -12.04 32.42
C GLY A 14 6.91 -10.64 31.88
N VAL A 15 7.15 -10.48 30.57
CA VAL A 15 7.53 -9.22 29.95
C VAL A 15 6.27 -8.51 29.44
N LYS A 16 6.03 -7.30 29.95
CA LYS A 16 4.91 -6.47 29.53
C LYS A 16 5.19 -5.76 28.21
N VAL A 17 4.26 -5.90 27.26
CA VAL A 17 4.27 -5.20 25.99
C VAL A 17 3.30 -4.04 26.04
N ASN A 18 3.81 -2.81 26.02
CA ASN A 18 3.01 -1.60 25.90
C ASN A 18 2.72 -1.33 24.42
N TYR A 19 1.45 -1.44 24.03
CA TYR A 19 1.04 -1.26 22.63
C TYR A 19 0.41 0.12 22.46
N GLU A 20 1.00 0.93 21.58
CA GLU A 20 0.52 2.26 21.19
C GLU A 20 -0.08 2.21 19.79
N LEU A 21 -1.29 2.74 19.63
CA LEU A 21 -1.93 2.90 18.33
C LEU A 21 -1.56 4.26 17.74
N THR A 22 -1.10 4.24 16.50
CA THR A 22 -0.80 5.44 15.72
C THR A 22 -1.58 5.36 14.42
N SER A 23 -2.15 6.49 13.95
CA SER A 23 -2.78 6.50 12.62
C SER A 23 -1.73 6.36 11.52
N VAL A 24 -2.11 5.75 10.40
CA VAL A 24 -1.21 5.56 9.26
C VAL A 24 -0.62 6.90 8.82
N GLY A 25 -1.45 7.93 8.64
CA GLY A 25 -1.01 9.25 8.22
C GLY A 25 -0.05 9.97 9.19
N SER A 26 -0.03 9.63 10.49
CA SER A 26 0.90 10.20 11.47
C SER A 26 2.16 9.35 11.69
N SER A 27 2.17 8.12 11.19
CA SER A 27 3.30 7.19 11.38
C SER A 27 4.63 7.72 10.84
N PRO A 28 4.72 8.33 9.64
CA PRO A 28 5.97 8.90 9.13
C PRO A 28 6.61 9.90 10.09
N THR A 29 5.84 10.88 10.55
CA THR A 29 6.32 11.90 11.49
C THR A 29 6.72 11.27 12.83
N ARG A 30 5.95 10.29 13.31
CA ARG A 30 6.27 9.59 14.55
C ARG A 30 7.60 8.84 14.47
N ILE A 31 7.83 8.10 13.38
CA ILE A 31 9.06 7.35 13.12
C ILE A 31 10.26 8.31 13.06
N SER A 32 10.15 9.39 12.27
CA SER A 32 11.23 10.41 12.20
C SER A 32 11.55 11.00 13.56
N THR A 33 10.55 11.35 14.36
CA THR A 33 10.74 11.89 15.71
C THR A 33 11.46 10.89 16.62
N ILE A 34 11.11 9.61 16.59
CA ILE A 34 11.77 8.55 17.38
C ILE A 34 13.24 8.42 16.96
N ILE A 35 13.52 8.46 15.66
CA ILE A 35 14.88 8.36 15.10
C ILE A 35 15.70 9.58 15.49
N GLU A 36 15.17 10.80 15.36
CA GLU A 36 15.87 12.04 15.68
C GLU A 36 16.17 12.18 17.16
N THR A 37 15.24 11.78 18.01
CA THR A 37 15.40 11.89 19.47
C THR A 37 16.15 10.70 20.09
N GLY A 38 16.30 9.59 19.36
CA GLY A 38 16.84 8.33 19.89
C GLY A 38 16.00 7.75 21.04
N SER A 39 14.71 8.09 21.10
CA SER A 39 13.82 7.72 22.20
C SER A 39 12.38 7.50 21.75
N GLY A 40 11.70 6.54 22.36
CA GLY A 40 10.30 6.23 22.05
C GLY A 40 10.01 4.74 22.08
N ALA A 41 9.28 4.26 21.05
CA ALA A 41 8.99 2.83 20.91
C ALA A 41 10.26 2.01 20.61
N ASP A 42 10.26 0.77 21.04
CA ASP A 42 11.34 -0.20 20.74
C ASP A 42 11.14 -0.86 19.39
N ILE A 43 9.87 -1.11 19.05
CA ILE A 43 9.41 -1.70 17.79
C ILE A 43 8.42 -0.74 17.15
N THR A 44 8.47 -0.64 15.83
CA THR A 44 7.47 0.11 15.04
C THR A 44 7.01 -0.70 13.85
N ILE A 45 5.82 -0.39 13.34
CA ILE A 45 5.42 -0.81 11.99
C ILE A 45 5.97 0.22 11.01
N ILE A 46 6.65 -0.25 9.99
CA ILE A 46 7.16 0.54 8.86
C ILE A 46 6.53 0.06 7.55
N PHE A 47 6.54 0.91 6.54
CA PHE A 47 5.74 0.76 5.34
C PHE A 47 6.60 0.88 4.09
N LEU A 48 6.15 0.30 2.98
CA LEU A 48 6.75 0.47 1.66
C LEU A 48 8.29 0.36 1.69
N LEU A 49 8.97 1.42 1.28
CA LEU A 49 10.43 1.52 1.18
C LEU A 49 11.13 2.07 2.44
N TYR A 50 10.43 2.22 3.56
CA TYR A 50 11.02 2.76 4.80
C TYR A 50 12.20 1.95 5.35
N PRO A 51 12.29 0.61 5.17
CA PRO A 51 13.50 -0.12 5.50
C PRO A 51 14.76 0.42 4.81
N PHE A 52 14.61 0.95 3.58
CA PHE A 52 15.72 1.57 2.83
C PHE A 52 16.03 2.98 3.30
N LEU A 53 15.01 3.75 3.71
CA LEU A 53 15.18 5.11 4.19
C LEU A 53 15.92 5.16 5.54
N TYR A 54 15.69 4.16 6.40
CA TYR A 54 16.17 4.14 7.78
C TYR A 54 17.08 2.93 8.10
N ALA A 55 17.69 2.31 7.11
CA ALA A 55 18.44 1.06 7.26
C ALA A 55 19.52 1.09 8.36
N ASP A 56 20.17 2.23 8.55
CA ASP A 56 21.22 2.46 9.56
C ASP A 56 20.69 2.67 10.98
N LYS A 57 19.39 2.84 11.14
CA LYS A 57 18.69 3.00 12.43
C LYS A 57 17.96 1.76 12.88
N LEU A 58 17.87 0.75 11.99
CA LEU A 58 17.11 -0.47 12.23
C LEU A 58 18.04 -1.64 12.52
N MET A 59 17.65 -2.45 13.50
CA MET A 59 18.36 -3.66 13.89
C MET A 59 18.37 -4.68 12.74
N ASP A 60 19.46 -5.45 12.64
CA ASP A 60 19.51 -6.65 11.81
C ASP A 60 18.65 -7.76 12.45
N VAL A 61 17.59 -8.17 11.77
CA VAL A 61 16.64 -9.21 12.21
C VAL A 61 16.65 -10.41 11.28
N SER A 62 17.79 -10.63 10.58
CA SER A 62 17.95 -11.71 9.61
C SER A 62 17.72 -13.10 10.22
N ASP A 63 18.14 -13.33 11.45
CA ASP A 63 17.96 -14.58 12.15
C ASP A 63 16.48 -14.93 12.39
N ILE A 64 15.64 -13.94 12.71
CA ILE A 64 14.18 -14.11 12.85
C ILE A 64 13.56 -14.41 11.49
N ALA A 65 13.90 -13.61 10.46
CA ALA A 65 13.33 -13.74 9.13
C ALA A 65 13.69 -15.08 8.47
N GLU A 66 14.94 -15.50 8.55
CA GLU A 66 15.37 -16.77 7.96
C GLU A 66 14.79 -17.98 8.70
N GLU A 67 14.65 -17.90 10.04
CA GLU A 67 13.96 -18.92 10.82
C GLU A 67 12.49 -19.04 10.43
N ALA A 68 11.75 -17.93 10.38
CA ALA A 68 10.35 -17.91 9.98
C ALA A 68 10.15 -18.43 8.54
N GLY A 69 10.98 -17.99 7.60
CA GLY A 69 10.92 -18.48 6.22
C GLY A 69 11.14 -19.99 6.14
N LYS A 70 12.12 -20.53 6.85
CA LYS A 70 12.40 -21.97 6.88
C LYS A 70 11.24 -22.79 7.47
N GLN A 71 10.59 -22.28 8.50
CA GLN A 71 9.51 -22.98 9.20
C GLN A 71 8.17 -22.88 8.49
N GLN A 72 7.94 -21.78 7.72
CA GLN A 72 6.64 -21.43 7.18
C GLN A 72 6.62 -21.39 5.64
N GLY A 73 7.36 -22.27 4.99
CA GLY A 73 7.28 -22.52 3.53
C GLY A 73 8.04 -21.53 2.64
N GLY A 74 8.78 -20.59 3.21
CA GLY A 74 9.53 -19.56 2.51
C GLY A 74 8.79 -18.23 2.41
N TRP A 75 9.57 -17.18 2.17
CA TRP A 75 9.06 -15.85 1.90
C TRP A 75 8.80 -15.66 0.40
N TYR A 76 7.77 -14.91 0.03
CA TYR A 76 7.66 -14.34 -1.30
C TYR A 76 8.88 -13.45 -1.61
N ASP A 77 9.31 -13.41 -2.87
CA ASP A 77 10.44 -12.55 -3.29
C ASP A 77 10.17 -11.07 -2.99
N ALA A 78 8.92 -10.63 -3.16
CA ALA A 78 8.47 -9.30 -2.82
C ALA A 78 8.73 -8.89 -1.36
N ALA A 79 8.61 -9.83 -0.41
CA ALA A 79 8.94 -9.60 1.00
C ALA A 79 10.43 -9.33 1.20
N ARG A 80 11.29 -10.09 0.49
CA ARG A 80 12.75 -9.87 0.51
C ARG A 80 13.12 -8.53 -0.11
N GLU A 81 12.52 -8.19 -1.24
CA GLU A 81 12.73 -6.90 -1.90
C GLU A 81 12.34 -5.73 -0.99
N ALA A 82 11.25 -5.85 -0.22
CA ALA A 82 10.77 -4.79 0.66
C ALA A 82 11.58 -4.60 1.95
N ALA A 83 12.27 -5.65 2.44
CA ALA A 83 12.85 -5.64 3.79
C ALA A 83 14.36 -5.89 3.87
N VAL A 84 14.98 -6.40 2.78
CA VAL A 84 16.42 -6.70 2.77
C VAL A 84 17.20 -5.53 2.20
N VAL A 85 18.03 -4.90 3.05
CA VAL A 85 18.90 -3.80 2.65
C VAL A 85 20.35 -4.22 2.89
N ASN A 86 21.18 -4.15 1.86
CA ASN A 86 22.59 -4.57 1.90
C ASN A 86 22.78 -6.01 2.44
N GLY A 87 21.93 -6.93 2.00
CA GLY A 87 21.97 -8.35 2.38
C GLY A 87 21.48 -8.67 3.80
N LYS A 88 20.86 -7.72 4.50
CA LYS A 88 20.35 -7.88 5.87
C LYS A 88 18.86 -7.55 5.94
N TRP A 89 18.09 -8.37 6.61
CA TRP A 89 16.70 -8.06 6.93
C TRP A 89 16.66 -6.91 7.95
N ARG A 90 16.10 -5.76 7.55
CA ARG A 90 15.93 -4.58 8.41
C ARG A 90 14.54 -4.50 9.05
N ALA A 91 13.66 -5.37 8.61
CA ALA A 91 12.31 -5.52 9.16
C ALA A 91 11.78 -6.93 8.88
N ILE A 92 10.73 -7.32 9.58
CA ILE A 92 9.99 -8.56 9.35
C ILE A 92 8.67 -8.19 8.65
N PRO A 93 8.51 -8.48 7.35
CA PRO A 93 7.25 -8.31 6.65
C PRO A 93 6.17 -9.17 7.27
N HIS A 94 5.07 -8.56 7.68
CA HIS A 94 3.97 -9.34 8.23
C HIS A 94 2.77 -9.40 7.27
N SER A 95 2.52 -8.33 6.50
CA SER A 95 1.44 -8.34 5.53
C SER A 95 1.65 -7.36 4.39
N ASN A 96 1.11 -7.68 3.23
CA ASN A 96 0.72 -6.71 2.24
C ASN A 96 -0.66 -6.14 2.63
N ILE A 97 -0.82 -4.84 2.53
CA ILE A 97 -2.13 -4.18 2.58
C ILE A 97 -2.42 -3.69 1.17
N GLY A 98 -2.93 -4.61 0.35
CA GLY A 98 -3.19 -4.32 -1.05
C GLY A 98 -4.10 -3.11 -1.22
N GLN A 99 -3.84 -2.32 -2.24
CA GLN A 99 -4.67 -1.19 -2.63
C GLN A 99 -5.38 -1.56 -3.93
N LEU A 100 -6.64 -1.99 -3.82
CA LEU A 100 -7.43 -2.49 -4.94
C LEU A 100 -8.72 -1.69 -5.13
N MET A 101 -9.50 -2.07 -6.13
CA MET A 101 -10.76 -1.41 -6.43
C MET A 101 -11.87 -1.90 -5.50
N ASN A 102 -12.48 -0.99 -4.76
CA ASN A 102 -13.73 -1.17 -4.06
C ASN A 102 -14.84 -0.50 -4.87
N TRP A 103 -15.94 -1.21 -5.16
CA TRP A 103 -16.99 -0.72 -6.04
C TRP A 103 -18.39 -1.05 -5.56
N ARG A 104 -19.36 -0.18 -5.87
CA ARG A 104 -20.77 -0.31 -5.51
C ARG A 104 -21.51 -1.12 -6.57
N THR A 105 -21.77 -2.38 -6.28
CA THR A 105 -22.43 -3.32 -7.24
C THR A 105 -23.82 -2.86 -7.64
N ASP A 106 -24.56 -2.24 -6.74
CA ASP A 106 -25.89 -1.69 -6.99
C ASP A 106 -25.86 -0.53 -8.00
N TRP A 107 -24.99 0.46 -7.78
CA TRP A 107 -24.90 1.62 -8.68
C TRP A 107 -24.29 1.26 -10.04
N PHE A 108 -23.32 0.35 -10.06
CA PHE A 108 -22.81 -0.18 -11.33
C PHE A 108 -23.90 -0.94 -12.13
N ALA A 109 -24.79 -1.68 -11.45
CA ALA A 109 -25.92 -2.33 -12.09
C ALA A 109 -26.90 -1.33 -12.72
N GLU A 110 -27.08 -0.13 -12.15
CA GLU A 110 -27.94 0.92 -12.73
C GLU A 110 -27.46 1.44 -14.10
N VAL A 111 -26.16 1.28 -14.40
CA VAL A 111 -25.57 1.64 -15.70
C VAL A 111 -25.29 0.41 -16.57
N GLY A 112 -25.85 -0.75 -16.17
CA GLY A 112 -25.79 -1.99 -16.94
C GLY A 112 -24.53 -2.83 -16.74
N VAL A 113 -23.73 -2.54 -15.70
CA VAL A 113 -22.47 -3.22 -15.39
C VAL A 113 -22.69 -4.22 -14.26
N LYS A 114 -22.42 -5.51 -14.51
CA LYS A 114 -22.60 -6.62 -13.55
C LYS A 114 -21.29 -7.20 -13.03
N GLN A 115 -20.18 -6.89 -13.70
CA GLN A 115 -18.84 -7.31 -13.33
C GLN A 115 -17.93 -6.07 -13.40
N PHE A 116 -16.93 -6.01 -12.54
CA PHE A 116 -16.00 -4.90 -12.55
C PHE A 116 -15.26 -4.80 -13.90
N PRO A 117 -15.09 -3.59 -14.47
CA PRO A 117 -14.38 -3.38 -15.73
C PRO A 117 -12.95 -3.91 -15.70
N ASP A 118 -12.52 -4.57 -16.76
CA ASP A 118 -11.22 -5.21 -16.84
C ASP A 118 -10.09 -4.23 -17.20
N THR A 119 -10.42 -3.16 -17.93
CA THR A 119 -9.47 -2.14 -18.40
C THR A 119 -9.75 -0.76 -17.82
N TRP A 120 -8.70 0.09 -17.74
CA TRP A 120 -8.86 1.50 -17.34
C TRP A 120 -9.81 2.27 -18.24
N GLU A 121 -9.82 1.99 -19.54
CA GLU A 121 -10.71 2.61 -20.50
C GLU A 121 -12.17 2.22 -20.28
N GLU A 122 -12.44 0.94 -20.00
CA GLU A 122 -13.79 0.49 -19.65
C GLU A 122 -14.27 1.13 -18.34
N LEU A 123 -13.40 1.16 -17.31
CA LEU A 123 -13.73 1.82 -16.05
C LEU A 123 -14.01 3.31 -16.24
N TYR A 124 -13.25 4.00 -17.09
CA TYR A 124 -13.50 5.39 -17.44
C TYR A 124 -14.89 5.60 -18.06
N GLU A 125 -15.28 4.76 -19.03
CA GLU A 125 -16.61 4.85 -19.68
C GLU A 125 -17.76 4.58 -18.68
N VAL A 126 -17.56 3.65 -17.74
CA VAL A 126 -18.51 3.39 -16.65
C VAL A 126 -18.58 4.58 -15.69
N GLY A 127 -17.45 5.13 -15.30
CA GLY A 127 -17.36 6.26 -14.36
C GLY A 127 -18.09 7.51 -14.87
N LYS A 128 -18.01 7.82 -16.17
CA LYS A 128 -18.78 8.92 -16.78
C LYS A 128 -20.29 8.73 -16.61
N LYS A 129 -20.78 7.50 -16.82
CA LYS A 129 -22.21 7.20 -16.67
C LYS A 129 -22.65 7.30 -15.21
N LEU A 130 -21.81 6.84 -14.28
CA LEU A 130 -22.07 6.93 -12.85
C LEU A 130 -22.05 8.37 -12.36
N LYS A 131 -21.04 9.18 -12.74
CA LYS A 131 -20.98 10.60 -12.39
C LYS A 131 -22.18 11.37 -12.92
N ALA A 132 -22.69 11.06 -14.12
CA ALA A 132 -23.91 11.66 -14.67
C ALA A 132 -25.20 11.30 -13.88
N LYS A 133 -25.12 10.32 -12.96
CA LYS A 133 -26.16 9.92 -12.02
C LYS A 133 -25.87 10.34 -10.58
N ASP A 134 -24.97 11.29 -10.38
CA ASP A 134 -24.52 11.75 -9.06
C ASP A 134 -23.80 10.68 -8.20
N HIS A 135 -23.18 9.67 -8.87
CA HIS A 135 -22.37 8.63 -8.26
C HIS A 135 -20.89 8.70 -8.73
N PRO A 136 -20.16 9.80 -8.44
CA PRO A 136 -18.79 9.96 -8.89
C PRO A 136 -17.85 8.90 -8.28
N PHE A 137 -16.67 8.74 -8.86
CA PHE A 137 -15.57 8.04 -8.27
C PHE A 137 -14.82 8.92 -7.25
N GLY A 138 -14.13 8.28 -6.31
CA GLY A 138 -13.32 8.94 -5.32
C GLY A 138 -11.95 8.27 -5.17
N PHE A 139 -11.00 8.64 -6.03
CA PHE A 139 -9.61 8.17 -5.94
C PHE A 139 -8.74 9.28 -5.38
N GLU A 140 -7.98 9.00 -4.34
CA GLU A 140 -7.17 9.99 -3.67
C GLU A 140 -6.07 10.57 -4.59
N LEU A 141 -5.94 11.90 -4.59
CA LEU A 141 -4.89 12.66 -5.28
C LEU A 141 -4.15 13.63 -4.34
N GLY A 142 -4.46 13.57 -3.04
CA GLY A 142 -3.78 14.34 -2.00
C GLY A 142 -2.49 13.68 -1.52
N HIS A 143 -1.94 14.18 -0.41
CA HIS A 143 -0.78 13.60 0.28
C HIS A 143 -1.19 12.65 1.42
N GLY A 144 -2.25 11.87 1.23
CA GLY A 144 -2.55 10.74 2.10
C GLY A 144 -1.53 9.62 1.90
N PHE A 145 -1.17 8.93 2.96
CA PHE A 145 -0.19 7.87 2.87
C PHE A 145 -0.84 6.58 2.39
N GLY A 146 -0.40 6.05 1.25
CA GLY A 146 -0.81 4.75 0.71
C GLY A 146 -1.79 4.84 -0.46
N ASP A 147 -2.99 5.37 -0.25
CA ASP A 147 -4.10 5.29 -1.22
C ASP A 147 -3.82 5.96 -2.57
N ASN A 148 -3.14 7.10 -2.58
CA ASN A 148 -2.73 7.76 -3.81
C ASN A 148 -1.69 6.92 -4.60
N HIS A 149 -0.71 6.34 -3.91
CA HIS A 149 0.29 5.47 -4.54
C HIS A 149 -0.37 4.20 -5.09
N GLY A 150 -1.39 3.68 -4.42
CA GLY A 150 -2.09 2.43 -4.74
C GLY A 150 -2.73 2.39 -6.12
N TRP A 151 -3.10 3.53 -6.70
CA TRP A 151 -3.65 3.57 -8.06
C TRP A 151 -2.74 4.28 -9.07
N LEU A 152 -1.96 5.30 -8.65
CA LEU A 152 -1.15 6.10 -9.56
C LEU A 152 0.08 5.32 -10.08
N TYR A 153 0.78 4.55 -9.23
CA TYR A 153 1.87 3.68 -9.67
C TYR A 153 1.38 2.56 -10.60
N PRO A 154 0.35 1.77 -10.25
CA PRO A 154 -0.20 0.79 -11.17
C PRO A 154 -0.69 1.38 -12.49
N LEU A 155 -1.29 2.57 -12.47
CA LEU A 155 -1.69 3.28 -13.69
C LEU A 155 -0.45 3.63 -14.54
N LEU A 156 0.58 4.25 -13.95
CA LEU A 156 1.83 4.60 -14.63
C LEU A 156 2.45 3.36 -15.32
N TRP A 157 2.62 2.28 -14.58
CA TRP A 157 3.21 1.03 -15.07
C TRP A 157 2.36 0.38 -16.16
N SER A 158 1.03 0.43 -16.02
CA SER A 158 0.10 -0.16 -17.01
C SER A 158 0.15 0.52 -18.38
N TYR A 159 0.65 1.77 -18.44
CA TYR A 159 0.96 2.47 -19.67
C TYR A 159 2.43 2.31 -20.12
N GLY A 160 3.29 1.75 -19.27
CA GLY A 160 4.70 1.51 -19.51
C GLY A 160 5.63 2.64 -19.04
N GLY A 161 5.11 3.59 -18.25
CA GLY A 161 5.92 4.63 -17.61
C GLY A 161 6.68 4.10 -16.39
N ALA A 162 7.82 4.70 -16.10
CA ALA A 162 8.66 4.38 -14.94
C ALA A 162 9.42 5.63 -14.47
N GLU A 163 9.82 5.66 -13.20
CA GLU A 163 10.67 6.73 -12.65
C GLU A 163 12.11 6.58 -13.14
N VAL A 164 12.63 5.35 -13.04
CA VAL A 164 14.03 4.99 -13.24
C VAL A 164 14.13 3.65 -13.97
N GLU A 165 15.12 3.50 -14.81
CA GLU A 165 15.44 2.25 -15.50
C GLU A 165 15.80 1.12 -14.51
N PRO A 166 15.78 -0.17 -14.94
CA PRO A 166 16.23 -1.30 -14.13
C PRO A 166 17.67 -1.21 -13.63
N ASP A 167 18.46 -0.27 -14.17
CA ASP A 167 19.83 0.00 -13.72
C ASP A 167 19.88 0.73 -12.37
N GLY A 168 18.74 1.20 -11.87
CA GLY A 168 18.61 1.96 -10.62
C GLY A 168 19.30 3.34 -10.65
N LYS A 169 19.55 3.91 -11.84
CA LYS A 169 20.33 5.15 -12.00
C LYS A 169 19.77 6.12 -13.01
N THR A 170 19.29 5.62 -14.14
CA THR A 170 18.83 6.43 -15.26
C THR A 170 17.38 6.85 -15.06
N VAL A 171 17.16 8.13 -14.82
CA VAL A 171 15.80 8.72 -14.69
C VAL A 171 15.14 8.74 -16.07
N VAL A 172 13.95 8.13 -16.20
CA VAL A 172 13.21 7.95 -17.46
C VAL A 172 11.75 8.39 -17.41
N ILE A 173 11.38 9.13 -16.37
CA ILE A 173 10.00 9.57 -16.18
C ILE A 173 9.49 10.46 -17.32
N ASP A 174 10.35 11.21 -18.01
CA ASP A 174 9.99 12.01 -19.21
C ASP A 174 9.95 11.10 -20.44
N SER A 175 8.86 10.38 -20.61
CA SER A 175 8.60 9.46 -21.71
C SER A 175 7.19 9.62 -22.28
N ASP A 176 6.98 9.16 -23.52
CA ASP A 176 5.66 9.15 -24.16
C ASP A 176 4.68 8.22 -23.39
N GLU A 177 5.19 7.15 -22.78
CA GLU A 177 4.47 6.23 -21.93
C GLU A 177 3.89 6.95 -20.70
N THR A 178 4.73 7.69 -20.00
CA THR A 178 4.33 8.52 -18.85
C THR A 178 3.33 9.60 -19.28
N ALA A 179 3.56 10.26 -20.42
CA ALA A 179 2.64 11.28 -20.92
C ALA A 179 1.23 10.72 -21.17
N ARG A 180 1.13 9.51 -21.75
CA ARG A 180 -0.16 8.83 -21.94
C ARG A 180 -0.85 8.50 -20.63
N ALA A 181 -0.12 8.02 -19.62
CA ALA A 181 -0.66 7.73 -18.30
C ALA A 181 -1.19 9.01 -17.61
N VAL A 182 -0.42 10.10 -17.66
CA VAL A 182 -0.80 11.39 -17.08
C VAL A 182 -2.01 12.00 -17.80
N ASP A 183 -2.06 11.95 -19.14
CA ASP A 183 -3.22 12.43 -19.91
C ASP A 183 -4.47 11.57 -19.62
N PHE A 184 -4.30 10.27 -19.43
CA PHE A 184 -5.40 9.41 -19.00
C PHE A 184 -5.91 9.82 -17.62
N ALA A 185 -5.02 10.00 -16.63
CA ALA A 185 -5.40 10.40 -15.28
C ALA A 185 -6.16 11.76 -15.27
N ARG A 186 -5.72 12.72 -16.08
CA ARG A 186 -6.41 14.02 -16.23
C ARG A 186 -7.85 13.86 -16.69
N LYS A 187 -8.09 13.09 -17.77
CA LYS A 187 -9.46 12.86 -18.25
C LYS A 187 -10.28 12.05 -17.26
N PHE A 188 -9.67 11.04 -16.63
CA PHE A 188 -10.30 10.19 -15.63
C PHE A 188 -10.76 11.02 -14.43
N PHE A 189 -9.88 11.85 -13.86
CA PHE A 189 -10.23 12.79 -12.79
C PHE A 189 -11.38 13.73 -13.19
N ARG A 190 -11.22 14.46 -14.29
CA ARG A 190 -12.19 15.49 -14.72
C ARG A 190 -13.57 14.89 -14.96
N ASP A 191 -13.64 13.74 -15.60
CA ASP A 191 -14.90 13.20 -16.16
C ASP A 191 -15.57 12.18 -15.23
N THR A 192 -14.87 11.64 -14.21
CA THR A 192 -15.41 10.59 -13.35
C THR A 192 -15.40 10.90 -11.86
N MET A 193 -14.52 11.78 -11.40
CA MET A 193 -14.36 12.10 -9.96
C MET A 193 -14.97 13.46 -9.61
N PHE A 194 -15.00 13.80 -8.35
CA PHE A 194 -15.25 15.14 -7.84
C PHE A 194 -13.95 15.77 -7.29
N GLU A 195 -13.90 17.10 -7.19
CA GLU A 195 -12.64 17.82 -6.94
C GLU A 195 -12.08 17.63 -5.53
N ASP A 196 -12.92 17.31 -4.56
CA ASP A 196 -12.51 17.14 -3.15
C ASP A 196 -11.38 16.11 -2.96
N VAL A 197 -11.25 15.13 -3.88
CA VAL A 197 -10.20 14.10 -3.83
C VAL A 197 -8.77 14.66 -3.80
N LEU A 198 -8.59 15.92 -4.25
CA LEU A 198 -7.30 16.63 -4.22
C LEU A 198 -6.85 17.00 -2.80
N GLY A 199 -7.79 17.15 -1.89
CA GLY A 199 -7.54 17.47 -0.49
C GLY A 199 -7.71 16.29 0.47
N TRP A 200 -7.90 15.08 -0.06
CA TRP A 200 -8.14 13.90 0.76
C TRP A 200 -6.89 13.47 1.53
N THR A 201 -7.16 12.82 2.64
CA THR A 201 -6.18 12.13 3.48
C THR A 201 -6.64 10.70 3.68
N ASP A 202 -5.78 9.83 4.18
CA ASP A 202 -6.03 8.40 4.38
C ASP A 202 -7.48 8.00 4.78
N PRO A 203 -8.18 8.62 5.76
CA PRO A 203 -9.54 8.21 6.09
C PRO A 203 -10.64 8.83 5.18
N SER A 204 -10.30 9.65 4.19
CA SER A 204 -11.30 10.46 3.47
C SER A 204 -12.18 9.62 2.56
N ASN A 205 -11.61 8.70 1.79
CA ASN A 205 -12.36 7.79 0.92
C ASN A 205 -13.23 6.81 1.72
N ASN A 206 -12.75 6.30 2.88
CA ASN A 206 -13.55 5.48 3.78
C ASN A 206 -14.80 6.24 4.27
N LYS A 207 -14.64 7.50 4.67
CA LYS A 207 -15.76 8.35 5.09
C LYS A 207 -16.74 8.62 3.94
N ALA A 208 -16.22 8.96 2.76
CA ALA A 208 -17.03 9.21 1.57
C ALA A 208 -17.81 7.95 1.15
N TRP A 209 -17.19 6.75 1.29
CA TRP A 209 -17.85 5.47 1.03
C TRP A 209 -19.02 5.22 1.97
N MET A 210 -18.79 5.37 3.29
CA MET A 210 -19.84 5.15 4.30
C MET A 210 -20.92 6.22 4.26
N ALA A 211 -20.63 7.40 3.72
CA ALA A 211 -21.60 8.48 3.46
C ALA A 211 -22.31 8.32 2.10
N GLU A 212 -22.04 7.23 1.36
CA GLU A 212 -22.63 6.94 0.05
C GLU A 212 -22.38 8.06 -1.00
N GLN A 213 -21.22 8.68 -0.97
CA GLN A 213 -20.85 9.77 -1.86
C GLN A 213 -20.08 9.33 -3.11
N ILE A 214 -19.52 8.11 -3.08
CA ILE A 214 -18.66 7.61 -4.16
C ILE A 214 -19.03 6.16 -4.52
N SER A 215 -18.92 5.84 -5.82
CA SER A 215 -19.28 4.54 -6.37
C SER A 215 -18.09 3.60 -6.57
N CYS A 216 -16.87 4.13 -6.66
CA CYS A 216 -15.63 3.39 -6.79
C CYS A 216 -14.48 4.15 -6.16
N THR A 217 -13.57 3.42 -5.52
CA THR A 217 -12.33 3.95 -4.96
C THR A 217 -11.23 2.89 -4.96
N ASN A 218 -9.97 3.30 -4.97
CA ASN A 218 -8.84 2.43 -4.67
C ASN A 218 -8.57 2.49 -3.16
N ASN A 219 -8.56 1.35 -2.49
CA ASN A 219 -8.30 1.23 -1.05
C ASN A 219 -8.03 -0.23 -0.67
N ALA A 220 -7.62 -0.45 0.56
CA ALA A 220 -7.50 -1.77 1.16
C ALA A 220 -8.87 -2.40 1.49
N GLU A 221 -8.85 -3.59 2.08
CA GLU A 221 -10.03 -4.31 2.56
C GLU A 221 -10.80 -3.55 3.65
N SER A 222 -10.22 -2.50 4.19
CA SER A 222 -10.77 -1.69 5.28
C SER A 222 -12.19 -1.19 5.00
N ILE A 223 -12.50 -0.86 3.76
CA ILE A 223 -13.83 -0.41 3.34
C ILE A 223 -14.86 -1.51 3.53
N LEU A 224 -14.64 -2.68 2.95
CA LEU A 224 -15.56 -3.81 3.08
C LEU A 224 -15.65 -4.30 4.53
N TRP A 225 -14.50 -4.43 5.20
CA TRP A 225 -14.44 -4.88 6.60
C TRP A 225 -15.23 -3.96 7.53
N PHE A 226 -15.05 -2.64 7.40
CA PHE A 226 -15.75 -1.66 8.21
C PHE A 226 -17.25 -1.59 7.88
N ALA A 227 -17.59 -1.62 6.59
CA ALA A 227 -18.99 -1.62 6.14
C ALA A 227 -19.75 -2.84 6.67
N LYS A 228 -19.19 -4.05 6.57
CA LYS A 228 -19.83 -5.26 7.14
C LYS A 228 -20.13 -5.13 8.62
N ALA A 229 -19.23 -4.53 9.39
CA ALA A 229 -19.36 -4.42 10.85
C ALA A 229 -20.32 -3.32 11.29
N HIS A 230 -20.40 -2.20 10.58
CA HIS A 230 -21.06 -0.99 11.04
C HIS A 230 -22.18 -0.47 10.11
N PHE A 231 -22.14 -0.83 8.83
CA PHE A 231 -23.07 -0.40 7.79
C PHE A 231 -23.46 -1.60 6.89
N PRO A 232 -24.19 -2.60 7.46
CA PRO A 232 -24.40 -3.89 6.77
C PRO A 232 -25.09 -3.78 5.41
N ASP A 233 -25.92 -2.78 5.17
CA ASP A 233 -26.54 -2.57 3.87
C ASP A 233 -25.55 -2.07 2.82
N ILE A 234 -24.63 -1.19 3.18
CA ILE A 234 -23.49 -0.80 2.34
C ILE A 234 -22.56 -2.02 2.13
N GLY A 235 -22.30 -2.78 3.19
CA GLY A 235 -21.47 -3.98 3.11
C GLY A 235 -21.99 -5.04 2.14
N LYS A 236 -23.31 -5.17 1.96
CA LYS A 236 -23.93 -6.11 1.01
C LYS A 236 -23.68 -5.73 -0.45
N VAL A 237 -23.58 -4.44 -0.75
CA VAL A 237 -23.40 -3.90 -2.10
C VAL A 237 -21.98 -3.43 -2.38
N THR A 238 -21.07 -3.62 -1.44
CA THR A 238 -19.64 -3.40 -1.61
C THR A 238 -18.99 -4.67 -2.14
N ASP A 239 -18.26 -4.58 -3.24
CA ASP A 239 -17.44 -5.66 -3.76
C ASP A 239 -16.04 -5.16 -4.12
N GLN A 240 -15.11 -6.08 -4.34
CA GLN A 240 -13.70 -5.80 -4.54
C GLN A 240 -13.20 -6.45 -5.82
N ALA A 241 -12.29 -5.78 -6.51
CA ALA A 241 -11.70 -6.25 -7.76
C ALA A 241 -10.23 -5.84 -7.87
N GLN A 242 -9.48 -6.58 -8.68
CA GLN A 242 -8.12 -6.18 -9.06
C GLN A 242 -8.12 -4.83 -9.78
N ASN A 243 -6.99 -4.13 -9.77
CA ASN A 243 -6.82 -2.92 -10.57
C ASN A 243 -7.07 -3.23 -12.06
N PRO A 244 -7.64 -2.30 -12.82
CA PRO A 244 -7.80 -2.48 -14.26
C PRO A 244 -6.45 -2.63 -14.97
N GLN A 245 -6.41 -3.37 -16.06
CA GLN A 245 -5.23 -3.43 -16.92
C GLN A 245 -5.18 -2.24 -17.89
N GLY A 246 -3.97 -1.84 -18.23
CA GLY A 246 -3.69 -0.93 -19.33
C GLY A 246 -2.98 -1.64 -20.49
N PRO A 247 -2.43 -0.87 -21.46
CA PRO A 247 -1.79 -1.43 -22.66
C PRO A 247 -0.60 -2.38 -22.39
N LYS A 248 0.04 -2.27 -21.22
CA LYS A 248 1.19 -3.10 -20.83
C LYS A 248 0.84 -4.19 -19.81
N GLY A 249 -0.43 -4.29 -19.42
CA GLY A 249 -0.91 -5.29 -18.49
C GLY A 249 -1.51 -4.71 -17.21
N ARG A 250 -1.71 -5.61 -16.24
CA ARG A 250 -2.26 -5.33 -14.92
C ARG A 250 -1.14 -5.28 -13.90
N PHE A 251 -1.15 -4.25 -13.08
CA PHE A 251 -0.16 -4.03 -12.02
C PHE A 251 -0.84 -3.66 -10.71
N HIS A 252 -0.16 -3.97 -9.61
CA HIS A 252 -0.61 -3.63 -8.28
C HIS A 252 0.54 -3.03 -7.48
N LEU A 253 0.22 -2.19 -6.50
CA LEU A 253 1.19 -1.70 -5.55
C LEU A 253 1.43 -2.76 -4.48
N LEU A 254 2.69 -3.02 -4.16
CA LEU A 254 3.08 -3.77 -2.98
C LEU A 254 3.18 -2.80 -1.80
N ASP A 255 2.15 -2.77 -0.96
CA ASP A 255 2.16 -2.01 0.30
C ASP A 255 2.57 -2.93 1.44
N CYS A 256 3.87 -3.16 1.53
CA CYS A 256 4.45 -4.02 2.54
C CYS A 256 4.46 -3.33 3.91
N GLN A 257 3.76 -3.92 4.88
CA GLN A 257 3.86 -3.55 6.29
C GLN A 257 4.78 -4.52 7.03
N SER A 258 5.73 -3.97 7.77
CA SER A 258 6.77 -4.73 8.44
C SER A 258 6.98 -4.25 9.88
N HIS A 259 7.34 -5.18 10.77
CA HIS A 259 7.82 -4.83 12.11
C HIS A 259 9.33 -4.61 12.07
N ALA A 260 9.77 -3.45 12.57
CA ALA A 260 11.18 -3.11 12.69
C ALA A 260 11.55 -2.77 14.14
N ILE A 261 12.77 -3.11 14.54
CA ILE A 261 13.34 -2.78 15.85
C ILE A 261 14.33 -1.64 15.65
N PHE A 262 14.24 -0.59 16.46
CA PHE A 262 15.24 0.47 16.43
C PHE A 262 16.54 0.00 17.11
N ASP A 263 17.67 0.09 16.40
CA ASP A 263 18.98 -0.41 16.88
C ASP A 263 19.51 0.37 18.10
N PHE A 264 19.09 1.61 18.26
CA PHE A 264 19.40 2.45 19.43
C PHE A 264 18.51 2.18 20.65
N SER A 265 17.49 1.32 20.55
CA SER A 265 16.63 1.00 21.69
C SER A 265 17.44 0.36 22.82
N PRO A 266 17.29 0.83 24.08
CA PRO A 266 17.91 0.21 25.23
C PRO A 266 17.32 -1.16 25.56
N ARG A 267 16.17 -1.53 24.96
CA ARG A 267 15.46 -2.81 25.15
C ARG A 267 15.45 -3.67 23.88
N LYS A 268 16.37 -3.43 22.95
CA LYS A 268 16.36 -4.12 21.63
C LYS A 268 16.43 -5.64 21.74
N GLU A 269 17.12 -6.18 22.76
CA GLU A 269 17.17 -7.62 23.00
C GLU A 269 15.80 -8.20 23.40
N GLU A 270 15.04 -7.51 24.22
CA GLU A 270 13.68 -7.92 24.59
C GLU A 270 12.71 -7.72 23.41
N ALA A 271 12.87 -6.64 22.65
CA ALA A 271 12.13 -6.38 21.42
C ALA A 271 12.38 -7.50 20.39
N HIS A 272 13.63 -7.97 20.26
CA HIS A 272 14.00 -9.06 19.37
C HIS A 272 13.34 -10.38 19.78
N LYS A 273 13.32 -10.74 21.08
CA LYS A 273 12.62 -11.92 21.59
C LYS A 273 11.13 -11.84 21.34
N PHE A 274 10.52 -10.67 21.56
CA PHE A 274 9.10 -10.46 21.29
C PHE A 274 8.78 -10.60 19.79
N LEU A 275 9.59 -10.00 18.92
CA LEU A 275 9.38 -10.08 17.48
C LEU A 275 9.53 -11.52 16.96
N ARG A 276 10.51 -12.29 17.46
CA ARG A 276 10.65 -13.71 17.15
C ARG A 276 9.41 -14.52 17.57
N TRP A 277 8.92 -14.30 18.79
CA TRP A 277 7.69 -14.94 19.28
C TRP A 277 6.48 -14.56 18.44
N LEU A 278 6.34 -13.27 18.09
CA LEU A 278 5.22 -12.77 17.28
C LEU A 278 5.21 -13.38 15.87
N THR A 279 6.38 -13.62 15.29
CA THR A 279 6.56 -14.12 13.92
C THR A 279 6.42 -15.66 13.85
N ALA A 280 6.37 -16.34 14.97
CA ALA A 280 6.16 -17.80 14.99
C ALA A 280 4.76 -18.16 14.42
N GLU A 281 4.66 -19.31 13.76
CA GLU A 281 3.48 -19.76 13.01
C GLU A 281 2.19 -19.69 13.82
N GLN A 282 2.24 -20.10 15.09
CA GLN A 282 1.07 -20.09 15.97
C GLN A 282 0.51 -18.69 16.19
N GLN A 283 1.37 -17.69 16.47
CA GLN A 283 0.97 -16.32 16.77
C GLN A 283 0.56 -15.60 15.49
N LEU A 284 1.36 -15.72 14.43
CA LEU A 284 1.11 -15.06 13.16
C LEU A 284 -0.13 -15.63 12.47
N GLY A 285 -0.26 -16.97 12.41
CA GLY A 285 -1.43 -17.62 11.84
C GLY A 285 -2.71 -17.35 12.62
N GLY A 286 -2.64 -17.33 13.97
CA GLY A 286 -3.77 -16.91 14.81
C GLY A 286 -4.19 -15.47 14.58
N TRP A 287 -3.22 -14.57 14.35
CA TRP A 287 -3.52 -13.19 14.01
C TRP A 287 -4.25 -13.08 12.66
N PHE A 288 -3.73 -13.69 11.61
CA PHE A 288 -4.37 -13.67 10.28
C PHE A 288 -5.78 -14.28 10.31
N ALA A 289 -5.95 -15.41 10.99
CA ALA A 289 -7.27 -16.03 11.14
C ALA A 289 -8.29 -15.14 11.85
N SER A 290 -7.84 -14.30 12.79
CA SER A 290 -8.71 -13.39 13.54
C SER A 290 -9.06 -12.10 12.77
N ALA A 291 -8.45 -11.87 11.62
CA ALA A 291 -8.58 -10.65 10.84
C ALA A 291 -9.45 -10.81 9.57
N ASP A 292 -10.17 -11.92 9.44
CA ASP A 292 -11.10 -12.20 8.33
C ASP A 292 -10.48 -11.92 6.93
N SER A 293 -9.26 -12.43 6.69
CA SER A 293 -8.47 -12.20 5.48
C SER A 293 -8.13 -10.72 5.15
N TYR A 294 -8.17 -9.85 6.15
CA TYR A 294 -7.76 -8.43 6.00
C TYR A 294 -6.28 -8.28 5.62
N TYR A 295 -5.42 -9.20 6.08
CA TYR A 295 -3.98 -9.18 5.81
C TYR A 295 -3.61 -10.21 4.74
N GLN A 296 -2.77 -9.84 3.77
CA GLN A 296 -2.17 -10.78 2.84
C GLN A 296 -0.77 -11.15 3.34
N PRO A 297 -0.60 -12.39 3.86
CA PRO A 297 0.69 -12.85 4.37
C PRO A 297 1.76 -12.94 3.29
N PHE A 298 3.01 -12.80 3.70
CA PHE A 298 4.18 -12.94 2.83
C PHE A 298 4.89 -14.30 2.94
N LEU A 299 4.30 -15.26 3.64
CA LEU A 299 4.84 -16.62 3.83
C LEU A 299 3.94 -17.65 3.15
N HIS A 300 4.54 -18.56 2.40
CA HIS A 300 3.82 -19.56 1.60
C HIS A 300 2.95 -20.53 2.40
N ALA A 301 3.22 -20.70 3.70
CA ALA A 301 2.34 -21.50 4.57
C ALA A 301 0.87 -21.02 4.57
N TYR A 302 0.61 -19.75 4.21
CA TYR A 302 -0.72 -19.14 4.25
C TYR A 302 -1.42 -19.09 2.89
N ASP A 303 -0.82 -19.57 1.80
CA ASP A 303 -1.38 -19.49 0.44
C ASP A 303 -2.75 -20.12 0.33
N ASN A 304 -2.95 -21.23 1.03
CA ASN A 304 -4.20 -21.98 1.06
C ASN A 304 -4.87 -21.98 2.44
N ALA A 305 -4.60 -20.98 3.27
CA ALA A 305 -5.17 -20.89 4.60
C ALA A 305 -6.71 -20.74 4.55
N PRO A 306 -7.44 -21.33 5.53
CA PRO A 306 -8.91 -21.25 5.58
C PRO A 306 -9.47 -19.81 5.60
N MET A 307 -8.68 -18.85 6.04
CA MET A 307 -9.09 -17.42 6.10
C MET A 307 -9.59 -16.90 4.74
N TRP A 308 -9.07 -17.38 3.61
CA TRP A 308 -9.50 -16.96 2.27
C TRP A 308 -10.92 -17.42 1.89
N GLN A 309 -11.49 -18.35 2.65
CA GLN A 309 -12.86 -18.82 2.47
C GLN A 309 -13.87 -18.03 3.31
N VAL A 310 -13.41 -17.27 4.31
CA VAL A 310 -14.28 -16.50 5.21
C VAL A 310 -14.93 -15.32 4.48
N GLU A 311 -14.16 -14.65 3.63
CA GLU A 311 -14.66 -13.53 2.80
C GLU A 311 -14.12 -13.66 1.36
N PRO A 312 -14.85 -14.34 0.47
CA PRO A 312 -14.40 -14.57 -0.91
C PRO A 312 -14.14 -13.28 -1.72
N ARG A 313 -14.78 -12.17 -1.34
CA ARG A 313 -14.54 -10.86 -1.98
C ARG A 313 -13.12 -10.34 -1.76
N ASN A 314 -12.37 -10.90 -0.79
CA ASN A 314 -10.96 -10.58 -0.56
C ASN A 314 -9.99 -11.42 -1.43
N ILE A 315 -10.48 -12.40 -2.19
CA ILE A 315 -9.64 -13.20 -3.11
C ILE A 315 -8.83 -12.33 -4.09
N PRO A 316 -9.36 -11.24 -4.69
CA PRO A 316 -8.58 -10.35 -5.55
C PRO A 316 -7.29 -9.82 -4.92
N TYR A 317 -7.26 -9.60 -3.61
CA TYR A 317 -6.05 -9.14 -2.89
C TYR A 317 -4.96 -10.20 -2.85
N ARG A 318 -5.33 -11.48 -2.62
CA ARG A 318 -4.37 -12.59 -2.70
C ARG A 318 -3.81 -12.74 -4.11
N GLU A 319 -4.67 -12.67 -5.12
CA GLU A 319 -4.28 -12.82 -6.52
C GLU A 319 -3.40 -11.66 -7.02
N ALA A 320 -3.63 -10.45 -6.52
CA ALA A 320 -2.85 -9.26 -6.85
C ALA A 320 -1.36 -9.39 -6.49
N MET A 321 -1.01 -10.24 -5.53
CA MET A 321 0.39 -10.49 -5.15
C MET A 321 1.27 -10.95 -6.32
N ALA A 322 0.69 -11.63 -7.32
CA ALA A 322 1.43 -12.11 -8.50
C ALA A 322 1.94 -10.98 -9.42
N THR A 323 1.36 -9.78 -9.33
CA THR A 323 1.69 -8.62 -10.16
C THR A 323 1.90 -7.36 -9.32
N ALA A 324 2.15 -7.55 -8.01
CA ALA A 324 2.44 -6.46 -7.10
C ALA A 324 3.93 -6.10 -7.11
N HIS A 325 4.20 -4.81 -7.19
CA HIS A 325 5.56 -4.26 -7.21
C HIS A 325 5.69 -3.11 -6.20
N LEU A 326 6.90 -2.96 -5.67
CA LEU A 326 7.26 -1.78 -4.88
C LEU A 326 7.20 -0.51 -5.73
N PRO A 327 6.93 0.66 -5.13
CA PRO A 327 7.12 1.94 -5.80
C PRO A 327 8.48 2.01 -6.47
N GLY A 328 8.56 2.63 -7.65
CA GLY A 328 9.79 2.77 -8.42
C GLY A 328 10.14 1.57 -9.30
N TRP A 329 9.37 0.45 -9.25
CA TRP A 329 9.56 -0.62 -10.22
C TRP A 329 9.59 -0.08 -11.66
N PRO A 330 10.46 -0.58 -12.57
CA PRO A 330 11.31 -1.79 -12.46
C PRO A 330 12.71 -1.58 -11.86
N ALA A 331 13.02 -0.40 -11.32
CA ALA A 331 14.29 -0.17 -10.63
C ALA A 331 14.36 -0.98 -9.33
N PRO A 332 15.54 -1.47 -8.92
CA PRO A 332 15.70 -2.08 -7.61
C PRO A 332 15.46 -1.07 -6.49
N PRO A 333 14.84 -1.47 -5.38
CA PRO A 333 14.53 -0.55 -4.29
C PRO A 333 15.83 -0.07 -3.60
N ASP A 334 15.89 1.23 -3.34
CA ASP A 334 16.96 1.87 -2.59
C ASP A 334 16.47 3.11 -1.81
N HIS A 335 17.37 3.80 -1.13
CA HIS A 335 17.02 4.99 -0.34
C HIS A 335 16.53 6.17 -1.21
N ARG A 336 16.95 6.26 -2.47
CA ARG A 336 16.55 7.33 -3.41
C ARG A 336 15.10 7.14 -3.84
N LEU A 337 14.70 5.91 -4.16
CA LEU A 337 13.29 5.59 -4.39
C LEU A 337 12.45 5.84 -3.14
N ALA A 338 12.95 5.46 -1.97
CA ALA A 338 12.26 5.75 -0.70
C ALA A 338 12.08 7.26 -0.48
N GLU A 339 13.07 8.07 -0.83
CA GLU A 339 12.99 9.54 -0.79
C GLU A 339 11.98 10.09 -1.80
N SER A 340 11.93 9.56 -3.04
CA SER A 340 10.95 9.95 -4.06
C SER A 340 9.52 9.72 -3.58
N VAL A 341 9.27 8.54 -3.00
CA VAL A 341 7.95 8.18 -2.42
C VAL A 341 7.60 9.10 -1.25
N ALA A 342 8.53 9.33 -0.32
CA ALA A 342 8.31 10.18 0.84
C ALA A 342 8.07 11.66 0.47
N LYS A 343 8.60 12.11 -0.66
CA LYS A 343 8.38 13.45 -1.24
C LYS A 343 7.18 13.52 -2.17
N TYR A 344 6.44 12.43 -2.37
CA TYR A 344 5.26 12.36 -3.25
C TYR A 344 5.53 12.78 -4.70
N VAL A 345 6.74 12.57 -5.24
CA VAL A 345 7.14 13.08 -6.56
C VAL A 345 6.18 12.65 -7.67
N ILE A 346 5.80 11.37 -7.71
CA ILE A 346 4.87 10.84 -8.72
C ILE A 346 3.44 11.31 -8.47
N VAL A 347 2.99 11.32 -7.23
CA VAL A 347 1.65 11.81 -6.87
C VAL A 347 1.47 13.26 -7.30
N ASP A 348 2.45 14.12 -7.01
CA ASP A 348 2.44 15.53 -7.39
C ASP A 348 2.45 15.75 -8.90
N MET A 349 3.15 14.90 -9.66
CA MET A 349 3.11 14.93 -11.11
C MET A 349 1.68 14.77 -11.64
N PHE A 350 0.99 13.74 -11.17
CA PHE A 350 -0.40 13.49 -11.57
C PHE A 350 -1.35 14.59 -11.06
N ALA A 351 -1.25 14.99 -9.80
CA ALA A 351 -2.10 16.00 -9.19
C ALA A 351 -1.97 17.35 -9.90
N LYS A 352 -0.74 17.80 -10.21
CA LYS A 352 -0.48 19.02 -10.99
C LYS A 352 -1.15 18.98 -12.37
N ALA A 353 -1.04 17.84 -13.06
CA ALA A 353 -1.68 17.68 -14.36
C ALA A 353 -3.21 17.70 -14.25
N CYS A 354 -3.79 17.03 -13.25
CA CYS A 354 -5.23 17.02 -12.99
C CYS A 354 -5.77 18.45 -12.67
N THR A 355 -4.97 19.29 -12.03
CA THR A 355 -5.33 20.68 -11.66
C THR A 355 -5.00 21.72 -12.74
N GLY A 356 -4.63 21.31 -13.95
CA GLY A 356 -4.52 22.21 -15.11
C GLY A 356 -3.09 22.50 -15.57
N THR A 357 -2.05 22.03 -14.88
CA THR A 357 -0.68 22.10 -15.40
C THR A 357 -0.59 21.27 -16.69
N ALA A 358 0.11 21.76 -17.70
CA ALA A 358 0.33 20.99 -18.91
C ALA A 358 1.08 19.68 -18.60
N THR A 359 0.67 18.59 -19.23
CA THR A 359 1.25 17.23 -19.00
C THR A 359 2.77 17.25 -19.05
N LYS A 360 3.33 17.88 -20.09
CA LYS A 360 4.78 18.01 -20.25
C LYS A 360 5.46 18.75 -19.10
N ASP A 361 4.84 19.80 -18.58
CA ASP A 361 5.41 20.62 -17.51
C ASP A 361 5.33 19.89 -16.16
N ALA A 362 4.25 19.14 -15.91
CA ALA A 362 4.10 18.29 -14.74
C ALA A 362 5.17 17.19 -14.72
N ILE A 363 5.40 16.51 -15.86
CA ILE A 363 6.43 15.47 -16.00
C ILE A 363 7.83 16.06 -15.82
N LYS A 364 8.13 17.21 -16.42
CA LYS A 364 9.43 17.88 -16.24
C LYS A 364 9.70 18.30 -14.80
N SER A 365 8.66 18.71 -14.08
CA SER A 365 8.78 19.01 -12.63
C SER A 365 9.18 17.74 -11.83
N ALA A 366 8.58 16.60 -12.14
CA ALA A 366 8.95 15.33 -11.52
C ALA A 366 10.36 14.87 -11.92
N GLU A 367 10.70 14.97 -13.21
CA GLU A 367 12.03 14.64 -13.73
C GLU A 367 13.13 15.44 -13.03
N ALA A 368 12.91 16.75 -12.84
CA ALA A 368 13.88 17.62 -12.16
C ALA A 368 14.12 17.17 -10.70
N GLN A 369 13.05 16.83 -9.96
CA GLN A 369 13.15 16.33 -8.59
C GLN A 369 13.86 14.96 -8.53
N LEU A 370 13.49 14.05 -9.41
CA LEU A 370 14.15 12.73 -9.49
C LEU A 370 15.64 12.89 -9.81
N LYS A 371 16.00 13.73 -10.77
CA LYS A 371 17.41 14.00 -11.12
C LYS A 371 18.18 14.61 -9.94
N GLU A 372 17.56 15.43 -9.10
CA GLU A 372 18.17 15.94 -7.87
C GLU A 372 18.43 14.82 -6.88
N ILE A 373 17.42 13.99 -6.59
CA ILE A 373 17.53 12.82 -5.70
C ILE A 373 18.61 11.86 -6.17
N TYR A 374 18.68 11.58 -7.47
CA TYR A 374 19.63 10.62 -8.04
C TYR A 374 21.05 11.18 -8.28
N ARG A 375 21.25 12.50 -8.19
CA ARG A 375 22.59 13.13 -8.27
C ARG A 375 23.28 13.26 -6.92
N ALA A 376 22.54 13.19 -5.82
CA ALA A 376 23.03 13.43 -4.46
C ALA A 376 23.83 12.25 -3.87
N VAL A 377 24.44 11.39 -4.71
CA VAL A 377 25.28 10.24 -4.30
C VAL A 377 26.67 10.34 -4.90
#